data_f2227dedeff7b70cbd346abb00aa32d2
#
_entry.id   f2227dedeff7b70cbd346abb00aa32d2
#
_cell.length_a   1.000
_cell.length_b   1.000
_cell.length_c   1.000
_cell.angle_alpha   90.00
_cell.angle_beta   90.00
_cell.angle_gamma   90.00
#
_symmetry.space_group_name_H-M   'P 1'
#
loop_
_entity.id
_entity.type
_entity.pdbx_description
1 polymer ?
#
loop_
_entity_poly.entity_id
_entity_poly.type
_entity_poly.pdbx_seq_one_letter_code
_entity_poly.pdbx_strand_id
1 'polypeptide(L)'
;SKKKEDFEKVRKLNTKDFFYMPGTILHLDSDNEYIDKCNEYYKSQNVKAYLYQYNESEFKDNVSKLIMKHNPKVLVITGHDAYYKKSKNNEKYKNSKYYIETVKEARKIKSNYNDLIIIAGACQSDFISLIKSGATFASSPKHINIHALDPAIIASIVALTDINNEIDLEETLNKTKYGSDGIGGIKTKGTMISVYPRKE
;
A
#
# COMPACT_ATOMS: atom_id res chain seq x y z
N SER A 1 9.13 0.92 45.28
CA SER A 1 10.43 0.49 44.80
C SER A 1 10.77 1.25 43.51
N LYS A 2 12.04 1.53 43.26
CA LYS A 2 12.56 2.24 42.09
C LYS A 2 11.96 1.73 40.77
N LYS A 3 11.70 0.45 40.62
CA LYS A 3 11.04 -0.14 39.43
C LYS A 3 9.57 0.29 39.25
N LYS A 4 8.84 0.55 40.36
CA LYS A 4 7.44 1.01 40.27
C LYS A 4 7.36 2.49 39.86
N GLU A 5 8.31 3.28 40.33
CA GLU A 5 8.44 4.71 39.94
C GLU A 5 8.88 4.84 38.47
N ASP A 6 9.72 3.93 37.97
CA ASP A 6 10.14 3.93 36.57
C ASP A 6 8.96 3.55 35.64
N PHE A 7 8.09 2.61 36.04
CA PHE A 7 6.88 2.27 35.27
C PHE A 7 5.84 3.40 35.29
N GLU A 8 5.72 4.16 36.37
CA GLU A 8 4.81 5.31 36.44
C GLU A 8 5.32 6.49 35.59
N LYS A 9 6.64 6.67 35.48
CA LYS A 9 7.24 7.66 34.56
C LYS A 9 6.93 7.35 33.11
N VAL A 10 7.02 6.10 32.70
CA VAL A 10 6.71 5.69 31.30
C VAL A 10 5.23 5.93 30.97
N ARG A 11 4.32 5.77 31.91
CA ARG A 11 2.89 6.06 31.72
C ARG A 11 2.56 7.55 31.56
N LYS A 12 3.45 8.46 31.97
CA LYS A 12 3.26 9.91 31.88
C LYS A 12 3.87 10.53 30.62
N LEU A 13 4.54 9.73 29.76
CA LEU A 13 5.05 10.20 28.49
C LEU A 13 3.86 10.56 27.58
N ASN A 14 3.80 11.81 27.16
CA ASN A 14 2.79 12.27 26.22
C ASN A 14 3.33 12.25 24.79
N THR A 15 2.48 12.49 23.79
CA THR A 15 2.85 12.50 22.38
C THR A 15 3.93 13.52 22.00
N LYS A 16 4.20 14.51 22.83
CA LYS A 16 5.26 15.52 22.61
C LYS A 16 6.66 14.97 22.83
N ASP A 17 6.77 13.88 23.61
CA ASP A 17 8.05 13.23 23.91
C ASP A 17 8.53 12.29 22.82
N PHE A 18 7.69 12.06 21.82
CA PHE A 18 7.96 11.17 20.69
C PHE A 18 8.11 11.96 19.38
N PHE A 19 8.82 11.39 18.44
CA PHE A 19 8.68 11.74 17.03
C PHE A 19 8.18 10.54 16.25
N TYR A 20 7.50 10.79 15.13
CA TYR A 20 6.85 9.77 14.33
C TYR A 20 7.59 9.58 13.02
N MET A 21 7.80 8.31 12.65
CA MET A 21 8.36 7.93 11.36
C MET A 21 7.29 7.16 10.58
N PRO A 22 6.61 7.82 9.63
CA PRO A 22 5.67 7.14 8.73
C PRO A 22 6.36 6.03 7.96
N GLY A 23 5.61 4.98 7.60
CA GLY A 23 6.11 3.94 6.72
C GLY A 23 6.49 4.51 5.35
N THR A 24 7.62 4.05 4.80
CA THR A 24 8.04 4.45 3.45
C THR A 24 7.28 3.67 2.39
N ILE A 25 6.97 4.33 1.28
CA ILE A 25 6.17 3.79 0.19
C ILE A 25 7.04 3.60 -1.05
N LEU A 26 6.94 2.44 -1.68
CA LEU A 26 7.41 2.20 -3.05
C LEU A 26 6.17 2.10 -3.95
N HIS A 27 6.11 2.90 -5.00
CA HIS A 27 4.95 3.03 -5.87
C HIS A 27 5.35 2.81 -7.33
N LEU A 28 4.85 1.74 -7.93
CA LEU A 28 5.03 1.42 -9.34
C LEU A 28 3.73 1.71 -10.09
N ASP A 29 3.82 2.48 -11.14
CA ASP A 29 2.69 2.82 -12.00
C ASP A 29 3.13 2.86 -13.47
N SER A 30 2.24 2.53 -14.37
CA SER A 30 2.52 2.60 -15.81
C SER A 30 2.25 3.99 -16.42
N ASP A 31 1.49 4.82 -15.72
CA ASP A 31 1.02 6.11 -16.20
C ASP A 31 1.76 7.26 -15.50
N ASN A 32 2.54 8.02 -16.26
CA ASN A 32 3.31 9.15 -15.75
C ASN A 32 2.43 10.26 -15.13
N GLU A 33 1.24 10.48 -15.69
CA GLU A 33 0.31 11.47 -15.15
C GLU A 33 -0.21 11.04 -13.76
N TYR A 34 -0.50 9.76 -13.59
CA TYR A 34 -0.90 9.20 -12.29
C TYR A 34 0.25 9.26 -11.28
N ILE A 35 1.49 8.99 -11.71
CA ILE A 35 2.68 9.13 -10.87
C ILE A 35 2.81 10.56 -10.35
N ASP A 36 2.68 11.55 -11.21
CA ASP A 36 2.79 12.96 -10.83
C ASP A 36 1.72 13.34 -9.79
N LYS A 37 0.47 12.95 -10.03
CA LYS A 37 -0.64 13.18 -9.10
C LYS A 37 -0.42 12.49 -7.76
N CYS A 38 0.02 11.24 -7.76
CA CYS A 38 0.28 10.48 -6.54
C CYS A 38 1.48 11.06 -5.77
N ASN A 39 2.53 11.49 -6.47
CA ASN A 39 3.68 12.13 -5.84
C ASN A 39 3.30 13.42 -5.12
N GLU A 40 2.50 14.28 -5.74
CA GLU A 40 1.97 15.50 -5.09
C GLU A 40 1.13 15.16 -3.87
N TYR A 41 0.29 14.14 -3.98
CA TYR A 41 -0.54 13.67 -2.85
C TYR A 41 0.32 13.18 -1.68
N TYR A 42 1.32 12.34 -1.93
CA TYR A 42 2.24 11.86 -0.89
C TYR A 42 2.97 13.01 -0.19
N LYS A 43 3.44 13.99 -0.95
CA LYS A 43 4.07 15.19 -0.39
C LYS A 43 3.09 15.97 0.50
N SER A 44 1.84 16.13 0.08
CA SER A 44 0.82 16.81 0.87
C SER A 44 0.50 16.11 2.19
N GLN A 45 0.72 14.80 2.26
CA GLN A 45 0.52 13.97 3.46
C GLN A 45 1.78 13.81 4.32
N ASN A 46 2.90 14.39 3.91
CA ASN A 46 4.20 14.25 4.57
C ASN A 46 4.65 12.78 4.72
N VAL A 47 4.38 11.95 3.73
CA VAL A 47 4.87 10.59 3.64
C VAL A 47 5.97 10.49 2.59
N LYS A 48 6.98 9.66 2.85
CA LYS A 48 8.08 9.44 1.92
C LYS A 48 7.71 8.35 0.94
N ALA A 49 7.75 8.67 -0.35
CA ALA A 49 7.45 7.73 -1.42
C ALA A 49 8.52 7.76 -2.51
N TYR A 50 8.83 6.59 -3.03
CA TYR A 50 9.69 6.37 -4.19
C TYR A 50 8.81 5.88 -5.33
N LEU A 51 8.63 6.68 -6.37
CA LEU A 51 7.74 6.41 -7.50
C LEU A 51 8.55 6.08 -8.74
N TYR A 52 8.15 5.04 -9.45
CA TYR A 52 8.79 4.58 -10.67
C TYR A 52 7.75 4.27 -11.74
N GLN A 53 8.01 4.75 -12.96
CA GLN A 53 7.23 4.39 -14.12
C GLN A 53 7.85 3.19 -14.83
N TYR A 54 7.05 2.16 -15.04
CA TYR A 54 7.34 1.01 -15.89
C TYR A 54 6.06 0.61 -16.61
N ASN A 55 6.15 -0.05 -17.75
CA ASN A 55 5.00 -0.77 -18.29
C ASN A 55 4.65 -1.92 -17.34
N GLU A 56 3.38 -2.30 -17.26
CA GLU A 56 2.90 -3.35 -16.35
C GLU A 56 3.70 -4.65 -16.50
N SER A 57 4.03 -5.04 -17.74
CA SER A 57 4.83 -6.24 -18.05
C SER A 57 6.25 -6.22 -17.46
N GLU A 58 6.77 -5.06 -17.08
CA GLU A 58 8.12 -4.88 -16.55
C GLU A 58 8.17 -4.85 -15.02
N PHE A 59 7.03 -4.75 -14.35
CA PHE A 59 6.98 -4.62 -12.89
C PHE A 59 7.69 -5.75 -12.16
N LYS A 60 7.42 -7.01 -12.55
CA LYS A 60 7.99 -8.18 -11.90
C LYS A 60 9.52 -8.24 -11.97
N ASP A 61 10.09 -7.74 -13.07
CA ASP A 61 11.55 -7.78 -13.28
C ASP A 61 12.29 -6.71 -12.48
N ASN A 62 11.56 -5.70 -11.98
CA ASN A 62 12.13 -4.55 -11.27
C ASN A 62 11.79 -4.51 -9.78
N VAL A 63 10.70 -5.14 -9.36
CA VAL A 63 10.18 -5.00 -7.99
C VAL A 63 11.15 -5.48 -6.92
N SER A 64 11.84 -6.60 -7.15
CA SER A 64 12.76 -7.18 -6.16
C SER A 64 13.92 -6.25 -5.84
N LYS A 65 14.60 -5.73 -6.86
CA LYS A 65 15.73 -4.80 -6.68
C LYS A 65 15.30 -3.50 -6.00
N LEU A 66 14.09 -3.00 -6.28
CA LEU A 66 13.56 -1.78 -5.70
C LEU A 66 13.16 -1.97 -4.24
N ILE A 67 12.57 -3.11 -3.89
CA ILE A 67 12.31 -3.47 -2.48
C ILE A 67 13.61 -3.55 -1.70
N MET A 68 14.63 -4.18 -2.25
CA MET A 68 15.94 -4.29 -1.58
C MET A 68 16.63 -2.94 -1.44
N LYS A 69 16.51 -2.08 -2.45
CA LYS A 69 17.12 -0.73 -2.44
C LYS A 69 16.46 0.19 -1.41
N HIS A 70 15.14 0.21 -1.34
CA HIS A 70 14.40 1.18 -0.55
C HIS A 70 13.87 0.65 0.78
N ASN A 71 13.82 -0.66 0.94
CA ASN A 71 13.23 -1.32 2.11
C ASN A 71 11.88 -0.68 2.52
N PRO A 72 10.90 -0.61 1.61
CA PRO A 72 9.62 0.03 1.88
C PRO A 72 8.80 -0.77 2.89
N LYS A 73 7.86 -0.09 3.55
CA LYS A 73 6.83 -0.71 4.38
C LYS A 73 5.52 -0.91 3.63
N VAL A 74 5.32 -0.13 2.57
CA VAL A 74 4.14 -0.17 1.70
C VAL A 74 4.59 -0.26 0.25
N LEU A 75 4.01 -1.17 -0.51
CA LEU A 75 4.22 -1.31 -1.96
C LEU A 75 2.90 -1.08 -2.68
N VAL A 76 2.89 -0.13 -3.61
CA VAL A 76 1.77 0.12 -4.51
C VAL A 76 2.15 -0.34 -5.91
N ILE A 77 1.30 -1.15 -6.52
CA ILE A 77 1.47 -1.68 -7.87
C ILE A 77 0.18 -1.39 -8.62
N THR A 78 0.19 -0.41 -9.50
CA THR A 78 -1.00 0.05 -10.21
C THR A 78 -0.68 0.46 -11.65
N GLY A 79 -1.68 0.92 -12.38
CA GLY A 79 -1.58 1.31 -13.78
C GLY A 79 -2.92 1.22 -14.46
N HIS A 80 -2.97 0.54 -15.59
CA HIS A 80 -4.18 0.31 -16.36
C HIS A 80 -4.56 -1.16 -16.39
N ASP A 81 -5.87 -1.44 -16.41
CA ASP A 81 -6.40 -2.79 -16.59
C ASP A 81 -7.82 -2.71 -17.17
N ALA A 82 -8.30 -3.81 -17.68
CA ALA A 82 -9.66 -3.96 -18.20
C ALA A 82 -10.15 -5.40 -18.01
N TYR A 83 -11.44 -5.52 -17.72
CA TYR A 83 -12.14 -6.80 -17.68
C TYR A 83 -12.90 -7.02 -18.98
N TYR A 84 -12.67 -8.17 -19.61
CA TYR A 84 -13.34 -8.55 -20.85
C TYR A 84 -14.52 -9.47 -20.54
N LYS A 85 -15.75 -9.04 -20.84
CA LYS A 85 -16.96 -9.86 -20.69
C LYS A 85 -16.90 -11.15 -21.51
N LYS A 86 -16.24 -11.10 -22.69
CA LYS A 86 -15.88 -12.27 -23.49
C LYS A 86 -14.36 -12.37 -23.52
N SER A 87 -13.82 -13.55 -23.21
CA SER A 87 -12.36 -13.78 -23.21
C SER A 87 -11.76 -13.34 -24.55
N LYS A 88 -10.70 -12.53 -24.47
CA LYS A 88 -9.89 -12.12 -25.61
C LYS A 88 -8.57 -12.89 -25.53
N ASN A 89 -8.24 -13.70 -26.55
CA ASN A 89 -7.05 -14.55 -26.53
C ASN A 89 -6.96 -15.45 -25.28
N ASN A 90 -8.09 -16.02 -24.84
CA ASN A 90 -8.22 -16.81 -23.61
C ASN A 90 -7.94 -16.01 -22.30
N GLU A 91 -7.88 -14.69 -22.36
CA GLU A 91 -7.66 -13.83 -21.21
C GLU A 91 -8.94 -13.06 -20.86
N LYS A 92 -9.27 -13.00 -19.55
CA LYS A 92 -10.40 -12.21 -19.02
C LYS A 92 -10.02 -10.80 -18.65
N TYR A 93 -8.72 -10.56 -18.38
CA TYR A 93 -8.18 -9.28 -17.94
C TYR A 93 -7.01 -8.87 -18.81
N LYS A 94 -6.89 -7.56 -19.05
CA LYS A 94 -5.82 -7.01 -19.88
C LYS A 94 -4.44 -7.14 -19.21
N ASN A 95 -4.33 -6.70 -17.96
CA ASN A 95 -3.06 -6.55 -17.25
C ASN A 95 -2.99 -7.22 -15.87
N SER A 96 -4.08 -7.78 -15.36
CA SER A 96 -4.11 -8.38 -14.01
C SER A 96 -3.00 -9.41 -13.79
N LYS A 97 -2.63 -10.19 -14.79
CA LYS A 97 -1.53 -11.16 -14.70
C LYS A 97 -0.20 -10.53 -14.28
N TYR A 98 0.09 -9.34 -14.76
CA TYR A 98 1.33 -8.63 -14.42
C TYR A 98 1.35 -8.17 -12.97
N TYR A 99 0.22 -7.67 -12.45
CA TYR A 99 0.08 -7.34 -11.04
C TYR A 99 0.20 -8.57 -10.15
N ILE A 100 -0.44 -9.66 -10.52
CA ILE A 100 -0.40 -10.94 -9.80
C ILE A 100 1.04 -11.46 -9.72
N GLU A 101 1.76 -11.52 -10.83
CA GLU A 101 3.16 -11.95 -10.89
C GLU A 101 4.06 -11.05 -10.02
N THR A 102 3.83 -9.74 -10.04
CA THR A 102 4.60 -8.77 -9.26
C THR A 102 4.36 -8.93 -7.76
N VAL A 103 3.11 -9.12 -7.34
CA VAL A 103 2.76 -9.42 -5.94
C VAL A 103 3.48 -10.69 -5.46
N LYS A 104 3.46 -11.74 -6.27
CA LYS A 104 4.16 -12.99 -5.95
C LYS A 104 5.68 -12.79 -5.78
N GLU A 105 6.31 -12.04 -6.69
CA GLU A 105 7.74 -11.70 -6.57
C GLU A 105 8.04 -10.90 -5.29
N ALA A 106 7.21 -9.92 -4.96
CA ALA A 106 7.36 -9.15 -3.72
C ALA A 106 7.25 -10.05 -2.48
N ARG A 107 6.32 -11.01 -2.47
CA ARG A 107 6.14 -11.93 -1.35
C ARG A 107 7.26 -12.97 -1.21
N LYS A 108 8.00 -13.26 -2.25
CA LYS A 108 9.23 -14.07 -2.13
C LYS A 108 10.29 -13.38 -1.25
N ILE A 109 10.34 -12.06 -1.26
CA ILE A 109 11.27 -11.25 -0.45
C ILE A 109 10.68 -10.95 0.93
N LYS A 110 9.42 -10.56 0.99
CA LYS A 110 8.69 -10.17 2.19
C LYS A 110 7.41 -11.02 2.32
N SER A 111 7.56 -12.26 2.77
CA SER A 111 6.44 -13.20 2.90
C SER A 111 5.47 -12.85 4.03
N ASN A 112 5.97 -12.19 5.09
CA ASN A 112 5.13 -11.75 6.20
C ASN A 112 4.35 -10.48 5.80
N TYR A 113 3.02 -10.55 5.91
CA TYR A 113 2.11 -9.44 5.59
C TYR A 113 2.39 -8.18 6.44
N ASN A 114 2.88 -8.35 7.68
CA ASN A 114 3.23 -7.21 8.53
C ASN A 114 4.54 -6.52 8.12
N ASP A 115 5.41 -7.19 7.36
CA ASP A 115 6.68 -6.61 6.90
C ASP A 115 6.52 -5.78 5.63
N LEU A 116 5.49 -6.03 4.86
CA LEU A 116 5.17 -5.30 3.64
C LEU A 116 3.67 -5.33 3.38
N ILE A 117 3.05 -4.17 3.39
CA ILE A 117 1.66 -3.98 2.98
C ILE A 117 1.65 -3.76 1.46
N ILE A 118 0.92 -4.60 0.73
CA ILE A 118 0.85 -4.51 -0.73
C ILE A 118 -0.54 -4.07 -1.17
N ILE A 119 -0.59 -3.02 -1.97
CA ILE A 119 -1.80 -2.48 -2.60
C ILE A 119 -1.65 -2.67 -4.10
N ALA A 120 -2.49 -3.48 -4.73
CA ALA A 120 -2.28 -3.89 -6.11
C ALA A 120 -3.55 -3.81 -6.96
N GLY A 121 -3.36 -3.54 -8.24
CA GLY A 121 -4.40 -3.53 -9.25
C GLY A 121 -4.77 -2.14 -9.74
N ALA A 122 -5.67 -2.12 -10.72
CA ALA A 122 -6.14 -0.94 -11.41
C ALA A 122 -7.65 -1.08 -11.70
N CYS A 123 -8.17 -0.26 -12.60
CA CYS A 123 -9.58 -0.35 -13.00
C CYS A 123 -9.94 -1.75 -13.47
N GLN A 124 -11.03 -2.31 -12.97
CA GLN A 124 -11.57 -3.60 -13.41
C GLN A 124 -10.65 -4.82 -13.21
N SER A 125 -9.64 -4.72 -12.34
CA SER A 125 -8.69 -5.82 -12.09
C SER A 125 -9.31 -7.06 -11.45
N ASP A 126 -8.58 -8.17 -11.50
CA ASP A 126 -8.94 -9.45 -10.87
C ASP A 126 -8.67 -9.43 -9.37
N PHE A 127 -9.61 -8.86 -8.62
CA PHE A 127 -9.52 -8.68 -7.17
C PHE A 127 -9.18 -9.97 -6.42
N ILE A 128 -9.93 -11.04 -6.68
CA ILE A 128 -9.77 -12.30 -5.95
C ILE A 128 -8.38 -12.90 -6.17
N SER A 129 -7.91 -12.92 -7.41
CA SER A 129 -6.58 -13.46 -7.72
C SER A 129 -5.46 -12.61 -7.12
N LEU A 130 -5.62 -11.30 -7.04
CA LEU A 130 -4.67 -10.40 -6.39
C LEU A 130 -4.58 -10.67 -4.88
N ILE A 131 -5.71 -10.79 -4.19
CA ILE A 131 -5.75 -11.15 -2.76
C ILE A 131 -5.13 -12.52 -2.53
N LYS A 132 -5.49 -13.53 -3.33
CA LYS A 132 -4.91 -14.88 -3.22
C LYS A 132 -3.40 -14.91 -3.47
N SER A 133 -2.88 -13.99 -4.28
CA SER A 133 -1.45 -13.90 -4.60
C SER A 133 -0.62 -13.27 -3.47
N GLY A 134 -1.26 -12.59 -2.52
CA GLY A 134 -0.58 -11.98 -1.39
C GLY A 134 -0.76 -10.47 -1.25
N ALA A 135 -1.63 -9.83 -2.05
CA ALA A 135 -1.96 -8.42 -1.85
C ALA A 135 -2.73 -8.23 -0.53
N THR A 136 -2.45 -7.14 0.16
CA THR A 136 -3.19 -6.72 1.36
C THR A 136 -4.46 -5.98 0.98
N PHE A 137 -4.36 -5.11 -0.01
CA PHE A 137 -5.47 -4.41 -0.65
C PHE A 137 -5.41 -4.65 -2.15
N ALA A 138 -6.57 -4.76 -2.77
CA ALA A 138 -6.67 -4.95 -4.21
C ALA A 138 -7.84 -4.17 -4.80
N SER A 139 -7.68 -3.81 -6.07
CA SER A 139 -8.67 -3.04 -6.80
C SER A 139 -9.79 -3.90 -7.36
N SER A 140 -10.93 -3.29 -7.44
CA SER A 140 -12.10 -3.69 -8.25
C SER A 140 -12.80 -4.99 -7.85
N PRO A 141 -13.21 -5.15 -6.56
CA PRO A 141 -14.08 -6.29 -6.21
C PRO A 141 -15.35 -6.38 -7.04
N LYS A 142 -15.87 -5.27 -7.55
CA LYS A 142 -17.07 -5.17 -8.42
C LYS A 142 -16.76 -4.95 -9.89
N HIS A 143 -15.52 -5.14 -10.34
CA HIS A 143 -15.06 -4.89 -11.72
C HIS A 143 -15.36 -3.46 -12.23
N ILE A 144 -15.27 -2.48 -11.36
CA ILE A 144 -15.48 -1.06 -11.68
C ILE A 144 -14.18 -0.30 -11.80
N ASN A 145 -14.26 0.90 -12.35
CA ASN A 145 -13.12 1.81 -12.39
C ASN A 145 -12.85 2.38 -11.00
N ILE A 146 -11.57 2.64 -10.73
CA ILE A 146 -11.12 3.36 -9.54
C ILE A 146 -10.53 4.71 -9.95
N HIS A 147 -10.37 5.60 -8.98
CA HIS A 147 -9.67 6.87 -9.19
C HIS A 147 -8.15 6.67 -9.10
N ALA A 148 -7.38 7.42 -9.89
CA ALA A 148 -5.91 7.32 -9.92
C ALA A 148 -5.25 7.52 -8.55
N LEU A 149 -5.85 8.33 -7.67
CA LEU A 149 -5.35 8.58 -6.30
C LEU A 149 -5.77 7.52 -5.28
N ASP A 150 -6.73 6.67 -5.57
CA ASP A 150 -7.28 5.74 -4.56
C ASP A 150 -6.21 4.84 -3.93
N PRO A 151 -5.29 4.21 -4.69
CA PRO A 151 -4.21 3.44 -4.08
C PRO A 151 -3.29 4.27 -3.18
N ALA A 152 -2.99 5.51 -3.58
CA ALA A 152 -2.14 6.42 -2.81
C ALA A 152 -2.82 6.89 -1.51
N ILE A 153 -4.14 7.06 -1.51
CA ILE A 153 -4.91 7.37 -0.31
C ILE A 153 -4.78 6.25 0.71
N ILE A 154 -4.97 5.00 0.29
CA ILE A 154 -4.82 3.84 1.17
C ILE A 154 -3.37 3.71 1.66
N ALA A 155 -2.40 3.83 0.78
CA ALA A 155 -0.99 3.75 1.13
C ALA A 155 -0.60 4.79 2.19
N SER A 156 -1.10 6.03 2.05
CA SER A 156 -0.84 7.11 3.02
C SER A 156 -1.48 6.85 4.38
N ILE A 157 -2.70 6.32 4.41
CA ILE A 157 -3.36 5.95 5.68
C ILE A 157 -2.57 4.85 6.40
N VAL A 158 -2.11 3.83 5.67
CA VAL A 158 -1.28 2.76 6.23
C VAL A 158 0.05 3.30 6.73
N ALA A 159 0.70 4.18 5.97
CA ALA A 159 1.97 4.80 6.34
C ALA A 159 1.86 5.68 7.59
N LEU A 160 0.71 6.30 7.84
CA LEU A 160 0.45 7.22 8.94
C LEU A 160 -0.28 6.59 10.13
N THR A 161 -0.63 5.32 10.05
CA THR A 161 -1.22 4.59 11.17
C THR A 161 -0.13 3.88 11.95
N ASP A 162 -0.19 3.97 13.29
CA ASP A 162 0.77 3.32 14.18
C ASP A 162 0.87 1.81 13.91
N ILE A 163 2.08 1.28 13.97
CA ILE A 163 2.37 -0.14 13.70
C ILE A 163 1.64 -1.09 14.67
N ASN A 164 1.23 -0.61 15.84
CA ASN A 164 0.50 -1.40 16.82
C ASN A 164 -1.02 -1.33 16.63
N ASN A 165 -1.51 -0.43 15.79
CA ASN A 165 -2.94 -0.21 15.59
C ASN A 165 -3.43 -0.91 14.32
N GLU A 166 -4.60 -1.56 14.42
CA GLU A 166 -5.30 -2.07 13.24
C GLU A 166 -5.78 -0.92 12.36
N ILE A 167 -5.73 -1.13 11.05
CA ILE A 167 -6.37 -0.27 10.07
C ILE A 167 -7.88 -0.48 10.16
N ASP A 168 -8.64 0.59 10.35
CA ASP A 168 -10.09 0.57 10.19
C ASP A 168 -10.41 0.45 8.70
N LEU A 169 -10.76 -0.77 8.26
CA LEU A 169 -10.99 -1.07 6.85
C LEU A 169 -12.17 -0.26 6.29
N GLU A 170 -13.28 -0.21 7.00
CA GLU A 170 -14.46 0.51 6.54
C GLU A 170 -14.18 2.00 6.36
N GLU A 171 -13.60 2.64 7.37
CA GLU A 171 -13.24 4.05 7.30
C GLU A 171 -12.20 4.32 6.20
N THR A 172 -11.17 3.47 6.10
CA THR A 172 -10.10 3.61 5.10
C THR A 172 -10.65 3.50 3.68
N LEU A 173 -11.45 2.48 3.40
CA LEU A 173 -12.02 2.28 2.07
C LEU A 173 -13.00 3.39 1.70
N ASN A 174 -13.75 3.93 2.66
CA ASN A 174 -14.66 5.05 2.44
C ASN A 174 -13.96 6.38 2.09
N LYS A 175 -12.65 6.48 2.30
CA LYS A 175 -11.87 7.64 1.82
C LYS A 175 -11.58 7.58 0.31
N THR A 176 -11.74 6.43 -0.31
CA THR A 176 -11.60 6.26 -1.76
C THR A 176 -12.90 6.60 -2.48
N LYS A 177 -12.83 6.83 -3.79
CA LYS A 177 -13.97 7.33 -4.58
C LYS A 177 -15.21 6.44 -4.51
N TYR A 178 -15.03 5.12 -4.56
CA TYR A 178 -16.15 4.17 -4.60
C TYR A 178 -16.22 3.26 -3.37
N GLY A 179 -15.45 3.56 -2.32
CA GLY A 179 -15.42 2.77 -1.09
C GLY A 179 -15.08 1.31 -1.37
N SER A 180 -15.74 0.41 -0.66
CA SER A 180 -15.52 -1.05 -0.78
C SER A 180 -15.93 -1.67 -2.13
N ASP A 181 -16.62 -0.95 -2.99
CA ASP A 181 -16.91 -1.40 -4.36
C ASP A 181 -15.70 -1.25 -5.27
N GLY A 182 -14.86 -0.25 -5.03
CA GLY A 182 -13.68 0.05 -5.83
C GLY A 182 -12.41 -0.61 -5.34
N ILE A 183 -12.19 -0.69 -4.03
CA ILE A 183 -11.03 -1.34 -3.41
C ILE A 183 -11.50 -2.16 -2.22
N GLY A 184 -10.95 -3.34 -2.07
CA GLY A 184 -11.12 -4.17 -0.89
C GLY A 184 -9.78 -4.53 -0.26
N GLY A 185 -9.81 -5.13 0.92
CA GLY A 185 -8.59 -5.52 1.62
C GLY A 185 -8.84 -6.49 2.76
N ILE A 186 -7.75 -6.98 3.32
CA ILE A 186 -7.74 -7.85 4.48
C ILE A 186 -7.40 -7.05 5.74
N LYS A 187 -7.72 -7.58 6.91
CA LYS A 187 -7.32 -6.99 8.19
C LYS A 187 -5.80 -6.87 8.27
N THR A 188 -5.33 -5.69 8.60
CA THR A 188 -3.90 -5.39 8.71
C THR A 188 -3.65 -4.25 9.71
N LYS A 189 -2.39 -4.05 10.06
CA LYS A 189 -1.93 -2.95 10.93
C LYS A 189 -1.26 -1.85 10.13
N GLY A 190 -1.07 -0.69 10.79
CA GLY A 190 -0.28 0.40 10.24
C GLY A 190 1.20 0.10 10.17
N THR A 191 1.97 1.08 9.70
CA THR A 191 3.42 0.95 9.51
C THR A 191 4.24 2.11 10.10
N MET A 192 3.56 3.09 10.72
CA MET A 192 4.23 4.21 11.38
C MET A 192 4.83 3.77 12.71
N ILE A 193 6.09 4.15 12.96
CA ILE A 193 6.73 3.92 14.26
C ILE A 193 6.83 5.23 15.05
N SER A 194 6.74 5.09 16.37
CA SER A 194 6.95 6.18 17.33
C SER A 194 8.30 6.00 18.00
N VAL A 195 9.15 6.99 17.91
CA VAL A 195 10.51 6.94 18.46
C VAL A 195 10.63 7.89 19.64
N TYR A 196 11.22 7.40 20.73
CA TYR A 196 11.49 8.15 21.96
C TYR A 196 13.01 8.06 22.28
N PRO A 197 13.60 9.10 22.84
CA PRO A 197 13.05 10.43 23.06
C PRO A 197 13.10 11.29 21.79
N ARG A 198 12.23 12.30 21.77
CA ARG A 198 12.30 13.34 20.73
C ARG A 198 13.59 14.13 20.92
N LYS A 199 14.46 14.13 19.92
CA LYS A 199 15.61 15.02 19.90
C LYS A 199 15.18 16.42 19.45
N GLU A 200 15.62 17.44 20.20
CA GLU A 200 15.46 18.82 19.79
C GLU A 200 16.29 19.17 18.56
#